data_955fa94e696db83a4236c00b73ae5ac3
#
_entry.id   955fa94e696db83a4236c00b73ae5ac3
#
_cell.length_a   1.000
_cell.length_b   1.000
_cell.length_c   1.000
_cell.angle_alpha   90.00
_cell.angle_beta   90.00
_cell.angle_gamma   90.00
#
_symmetry.space_group_name_H-M   'P 1'
#
loop_
_entity.id
_entity.type
_entity.pdbx_description
1 polymer ?
#
loop_
_entity_poly.entity_id
_entity_poly.type
_entity_poly.pdbx_seq_one_letter_code
_entity_poly.pdbx_strand_id
1 'polypeptide(L)'
;MAIRKAEFVCSSERLEQCPNDGRAEVAFIGRSNVGKSSLINMLTRVNGLAKVSGMPGKTRLINHFLINDAWYLVDLPGYGYAQASQKLRAGFERMIRSYILQRENLYCLFVLVDARHEPLKQDLEFIAWVGEHAVPLAIVLTKCDKLTARELEANKTIYQQKLLEFWEECPPLFSTSSTSALGREDLETYIESFITTNERV
;
A
#
# COMPACT_ATOMS: atom_id res chain seq x y z
N MET A 1 -17.51 -0.38 -5.45
CA MET A 1 -17.63 0.69 -6.53
C MET A 1 -16.43 0.59 -7.45
N ALA A 2 -16.61 0.23 -8.70
CA ALA A 2 -15.48 0.11 -9.64
C ALA A 2 -14.78 1.47 -9.81
N ILE A 3 -13.46 1.47 -9.78
CA ILE A 3 -12.68 2.67 -10.12
C ILE A 3 -12.88 2.96 -11.61
N ARG A 4 -13.49 4.13 -11.91
CA ARG A 4 -13.81 4.55 -13.29
C ARG A 4 -12.96 5.72 -13.75
N LYS A 5 -12.49 6.54 -12.81
CA LYS A 5 -11.68 7.73 -13.06
C LYS A 5 -10.55 7.77 -12.04
N ALA A 6 -9.34 8.05 -12.50
CA ALA A 6 -8.18 8.25 -11.65
C ALA A 6 -7.29 9.33 -12.26
N GLU A 7 -6.97 10.36 -11.51
CA GLU A 7 -6.17 11.50 -11.94
C GLU A 7 -5.07 11.80 -10.93
N PHE A 8 -3.87 12.08 -11.43
CA PHE A 8 -2.79 12.58 -10.57
C PHE A 8 -3.10 14.00 -10.09
N VAL A 9 -2.96 14.22 -8.80
CA VAL A 9 -3.22 15.55 -8.18
C VAL A 9 -1.92 16.26 -7.83
N CYS A 10 -1.12 15.66 -6.96
CA CYS A 10 0.13 16.27 -6.51
C CYS A 10 1.14 15.25 -5.99
N SER A 11 2.38 15.73 -5.86
CA SER A 11 3.46 15.05 -5.15
C SER A 11 3.92 15.93 -4.00
N SER A 12 3.99 15.39 -2.78
CA SER A 12 4.30 16.12 -1.57
C SER A 12 5.55 15.57 -0.89
N GLU A 13 6.42 16.46 -0.41
CA GLU A 13 7.59 16.12 0.40
C GLU A 13 7.28 16.06 1.89
N ARG A 14 6.19 16.69 2.30
CA ARG A 14 5.76 16.82 3.70
C ARG A 14 4.25 16.74 3.80
N LEU A 15 3.77 16.39 4.99
CA LEU A 15 2.36 16.24 5.29
C LEU A 15 1.55 17.50 4.99
N GLU A 16 2.10 18.69 5.30
CA GLU A 16 1.43 19.98 5.13
C GLU A 16 1.17 20.35 3.66
N GLN A 17 1.85 19.68 2.74
CA GLN A 17 1.67 19.87 1.29
C GLN A 17 0.63 18.93 0.68
N CYS A 18 0.16 17.94 1.47
CA CYS A 18 -0.88 17.01 1.03
C CYS A 18 -2.24 17.73 0.90
N PRO A 19 -3.15 17.25 0.04
CA PRO A 19 -4.49 17.79 -0.06
C PRO A 19 -5.18 17.87 1.31
N ASN A 20 -5.84 18.97 1.61
CA ASN A 20 -6.50 19.20 2.90
C ASN A 20 -7.99 19.55 2.69
N ASP A 21 -8.69 18.68 1.98
CA ASP A 21 -10.11 18.84 1.66
C ASP A 21 -11.01 17.82 2.37
N GLY A 22 -10.43 17.03 3.30
CA GLY A 22 -11.16 16.08 4.13
C GLY A 22 -11.58 14.79 3.43
N ARG A 23 -11.23 14.60 2.15
CA ARG A 23 -11.54 13.36 1.45
C ARG A 23 -10.80 12.18 2.08
N ALA A 24 -11.47 11.02 2.11
CA ALA A 24 -10.88 9.77 2.57
C ALA A 24 -9.63 9.40 1.77
N GLU A 25 -8.64 8.86 2.44
CA GLU A 25 -7.40 8.40 1.83
C GLU A 25 -7.16 6.92 2.09
N VAL A 26 -6.66 6.25 1.06
CA VAL A 26 -6.19 4.87 1.12
C VAL A 26 -4.75 4.88 0.63
N ALA A 27 -3.82 4.48 1.48
CA ALA A 27 -2.40 4.56 1.16
C ALA A 27 -1.79 3.20 0.87
N PHE A 28 -0.88 3.17 -0.10
CA PHE A 28 -0.13 2.00 -0.52
C PHE A 28 1.35 2.19 -0.22
N ILE A 29 1.95 1.22 0.47
CA ILE A 29 3.36 1.21 0.83
C ILE A 29 3.94 -0.18 0.65
N GLY A 30 5.25 -0.27 0.50
CA GLY A 30 5.97 -1.54 0.41
C GLY A 30 7.42 -1.32 0.05
N ARG A 31 8.21 -2.37 0.00
CA ARG A 31 9.63 -2.29 -0.37
C ARG A 31 9.81 -1.88 -1.83
N SER A 32 10.99 -1.38 -2.15
CA SER A 32 11.36 -1.12 -3.55
C SER A 32 11.18 -2.37 -4.42
N ASN A 33 10.60 -2.20 -5.60
CA ASN A 33 10.35 -3.27 -6.58
C ASN A 33 9.35 -4.36 -6.13
N VAL A 34 8.58 -4.13 -5.07
CA VAL A 34 7.51 -5.02 -4.64
C VAL A 34 6.36 -5.12 -5.65
N GLY A 35 6.23 -4.14 -6.54
CA GLY A 35 5.15 -4.07 -7.55
C GLY A 35 4.09 -3.01 -7.27
N LYS A 36 4.35 -2.06 -6.36
CA LYS A 36 3.40 -1.05 -5.92
C LYS A 36 2.83 -0.20 -7.07
N SER A 37 3.67 0.41 -7.90
CA SER A 37 3.20 1.21 -9.04
C SER A 37 2.43 0.37 -10.07
N SER A 38 2.83 -0.88 -10.28
CA SER A 38 2.10 -1.79 -11.18
C SER A 38 0.72 -2.16 -10.61
N LEU A 39 0.62 -2.36 -9.29
CA LEU A 39 -0.65 -2.61 -8.62
C LEU A 39 -1.57 -1.38 -8.72
N ILE A 40 -1.07 -0.18 -8.47
CA ILE A 40 -1.82 1.07 -8.58
C ILE A 40 -2.37 1.24 -10.01
N ASN A 41 -1.53 1.04 -11.02
CA ASN A 41 -1.97 1.12 -12.42
C ASN A 41 -3.03 0.06 -12.76
N MET A 42 -2.89 -1.15 -12.21
CA MET A 42 -3.86 -2.23 -12.38
C MET A 42 -5.21 -1.91 -11.71
N LEU A 43 -5.20 -1.40 -10.47
CA LEU A 43 -6.39 -1.00 -9.74
C LEU A 43 -7.12 0.15 -10.46
N THR A 44 -6.39 1.17 -10.86
CA THR A 44 -6.95 2.37 -11.49
C THR A 44 -7.32 2.16 -12.96
N ARG A 45 -6.86 1.07 -13.59
CA ARG A 45 -6.99 0.80 -15.03
C ARG A 45 -6.37 1.89 -15.92
N VAL A 46 -5.47 2.69 -15.35
CA VAL A 46 -4.77 3.76 -16.07
C VAL A 46 -3.29 3.41 -16.18
N ASN A 47 -2.86 3.12 -17.40
CA ASN A 47 -1.46 2.80 -17.67
C ASN A 47 -0.57 4.03 -17.42
N GLY A 48 0.46 3.85 -16.60
CA GLY A 48 1.44 4.90 -16.34
C GLY A 48 0.99 6.01 -15.39
N LEU A 49 -0.17 5.88 -14.72
CA LEU A 49 -0.62 6.80 -13.67
C LEU A 49 0.44 6.87 -12.57
N ALA A 50 0.78 5.74 -11.98
CA ALA A 50 1.95 5.60 -11.11
C ALA A 50 3.17 5.20 -11.96
N LYS A 51 4.25 5.96 -11.86
CA LYS A 51 5.47 5.71 -12.66
C LYS A 51 6.16 4.42 -12.24
N VAL A 52 6.09 3.42 -13.10
CA VAL A 52 6.85 2.17 -12.93
C VAL A 52 8.30 2.40 -13.26
N SER A 53 9.22 1.99 -12.39
CA SER A 53 10.65 2.04 -12.69
C SER A 53 11.37 0.81 -12.17
N GLY A 54 12.29 0.30 -13.00
CA GLY A 54 13.20 -0.76 -12.60
C GLY A 54 14.31 -0.33 -11.63
N MET A 55 14.48 0.97 -11.39
CA MET A 55 15.49 1.49 -10.45
C MET A 55 14.90 1.66 -9.05
N PRO A 56 15.54 1.11 -8.00
CA PRO A 56 15.13 1.31 -6.61
C PRO A 56 15.15 2.79 -6.22
N GLY A 57 14.16 3.25 -5.44
CA GLY A 57 14.18 4.57 -4.83
C GLY A 57 13.67 5.74 -5.68
N LYS A 58 12.85 5.49 -6.71
CA LYS A 58 12.26 6.58 -7.53
C LYS A 58 11.06 7.26 -6.89
N THR A 59 10.21 6.55 -6.16
CA THR A 59 9.11 7.18 -5.41
C THR A 59 9.70 7.76 -4.13
N ARG A 60 9.99 9.06 -4.17
CA ARG A 60 10.58 9.81 -3.05
C ARG A 60 9.57 10.75 -2.40
N LEU A 61 8.40 10.87 -2.99
CA LEU A 61 7.34 11.80 -2.62
C LEU A 61 6.06 11.02 -2.30
N ILE A 62 5.18 11.64 -1.55
CA ILE A 62 3.82 11.17 -1.33
C ILE A 62 3.01 11.61 -2.56
N ASN A 63 2.52 10.66 -3.35
CA ASN A 63 1.74 10.98 -4.55
C ASN A 63 0.25 10.73 -4.30
N HIS A 64 -0.57 11.74 -4.57
CA HIS A 64 -2.03 11.64 -4.45
C HIS A 64 -2.67 11.50 -5.83
N PHE A 65 -3.57 10.52 -5.93
CA PHE A 65 -4.40 10.29 -7.11
C PHE A 65 -5.87 10.39 -6.69
N LEU A 66 -6.62 11.30 -7.33
CA LEU A 66 -8.05 11.46 -7.08
C LEU A 66 -8.81 10.35 -7.82
N ILE A 67 -9.61 9.60 -7.09
CA ILE A 67 -10.38 8.47 -7.60
C ILE A 67 -11.87 8.82 -7.59
N ASN A 68 -12.50 8.67 -8.76
CA ASN A 68 -13.94 8.91 -8.96
C ASN A 68 -14.42 10.27 -8.43
N ASP A 69 -13.54 11.28 -8.38
CA ASP A 69 -13.77 12.60 -7.80
C ASP A 69 -14.14 12.60 -6.30
N ALA A 70 -14.00 11.46 -5.60
CA ALA A 70 -14.54 11.22 -4.26
C ALA A 70 -13.48 11.02 -3.18
N TRP A 71 -12.40 10.29 -3.44
CA TRP A 71 -11.38 9.90 -2.46
C TRP A 71 -9.98 9.83 -3.07
N TYR A 72 -8.96 9.73 -2.24
CA TYR A 72 -7.57 9.65 -2.69
C TYR A 72 -6.97 8.26 -2.52
N LEU A 73 -6.39 7.75 -3.61
CA LEU A 73 -5.38 6.71 -3.56
C LEU A 73 -4.02 7.38 -3.40
N VAL A 74 -3.24 6.93 -2.39
CA VAL A 74 -1.96 7.56 -2.05
C VAL A 74 -0.82 6.56 -2.24
N ASP A 75 0.17 6.94 -3.05
CA ASP A 75 1.40 6.17 -3.27
C ASP A 75 2.49 6.70 -2.35
N LEU A 76 2.77 5.99 -1.26
CA LEU A 76 3.83 6.36 -0.33
C LEU A 76 5.21 5.89 -0.83
N PRO A 77 6.28 6.62 -0.50
CA PRO A 77 7.63 6.11 -0.68
C PRO A 77 7.79 4.75 -0.03
N GLY A 78 8.52 3.86 -0.67
CA GLY A 78 8.80 2.55 -0.07
C GLY A 78 9.67 2.65 1.18
N TYR A 79 9.68 1.61 1.99
CA TYR A 79 10.66 1.45 3.07
C TYR A 79 11.80 0.52 2.63
N GLY A 80 12.87 0.42 3.44
CA GLY A 80 13.97 -0.53 3.19
C GLY A 80 14.94 -0.12 2.08
N TYR A 81 15.17 1.16 1.86
CA TYR A 81 16.17 1.66 0.91
C TYR A 81 17.61 1.31 1.32
N ALA A 82 18.09 0.12 0.96
CA ALA A 82 19.45 -0.33 1.31
C ALA A 82 20.55 0.54 0.66
N GLN A 83 20.28 1.13 -0.52
CA GLN A 83 21.27 1.90 -1.29
C GLN A 83 21.25 3.41 -1.01
N ALA A 84 20.31 3.92 -0.19
CA ALA A 84 20.29 5.33 0.16
C ALA A 84 21.23 5.63 1.32
N SER A 85 21.80 6.85 1.36
CA SER A 85 22.58 7.30 2.51
C SER A 85 21.75 7.26 3.80
N GLN A 86 22.41 7.08 4.94
CA GLN A 86 21.73 7.01 6.24
C GLN A 86 20.86 8.24 6.51
N LYS A 87 21.31 9.43 6.12
CA LYS A 87 20.57 10.69 6.26
C LYS A 87 19.29 10.71 5.39
N LEU A 88 19.36 10.22 4.16
CA LEU A 88 18.21 10.13 3.26
C LEU A 88 17.19 9.10 3.77
N ARG A 89 17.65 7.96 4.27
CA ARG A 89 16.76 6.93 4.89
C ARG A 89 15.98 7.49 6.07
N ALA A 90 16.67 8.17 6.99
CA ALA A 90 16.03 8.80 8.15
C ALA A 90 15.00 9.87 7.74
N GLY A 91 15.24 10.61 6.66
CA GLY A 91 14.29 11.59 6.11
C GLY A 91 13.02 10.93 5.57
N PHE A 92 13.16 9.86 4.77
CA PHE A 92 12.00 9.11 4.25
C PHE A 92 11.22 8.42 5.35
N GLU A 93 11.90 7.81 6.30
CA GLU A 93 11.24 7.15 7.43
C GLU A 93 10.43 8.15 8.27
N ARG A 94 10.99 9.32 8.55
CA ARG A 94 10.28 10.40 9.25
C ARG A 94 9.04 10.86 8.49
N MET A 95 9.14 11.07 7.19
CA MET A 95 8.02 11.49 6.34
C MET A 95 6.91 10.42 6.32
N ILE A 96 7.25 9.14 6.13
CA ILE A 96 6.30 8.03 6.13
C ILE A 96 5.60 7.93 7.50
N ARG A 97 6.35 7.94 8.59
CA ARG A 97 5.81 7.87 9.96
C ARG A 97 4.91 9.06 10.27
N SER A 98 5.33 10.27 9.90
CA SER A 98 4.50 11.48 10.08
C SER A 98 3.19 11.37 9.32
N TYR A 99 3.22 10.95 8.05
CA TYR A 99 2.00 10.75 7.27
C TYR A 99 1.08 9.70 7.91
N ILE A 100 1.59 8.52 8.24
CA ILE A 100 0.80 7.41 8.78
C ILE A 100 0.15 7.77 10.13
N LEU A 101 0.87 8.48 11.00
CA LEU A 101 0.41 8.75 12.37
C LEU A 101 -0.44 10.02 12.49
N GLN A 102 -0.28 10.99 11.58
CA GLN A 102 -0.92 12.31 11.72
C GLN A 102 -1.99 12.57 10.65
N ARG A 103 -2.14 11.66 9.68
CA ARG A 103 -3.13 11.84 8.62
C ARG A 103 -4.49 11.35 9.07
N GLU A 104 -5.35 12.27 9.55
CA GLU A 104 -6.66 11.97 10.14
C GLU A 104 -7.63 11.29 9.15
N ASN A 105 -7.50 11.58 7.86
CA ASN A 105 -8.32 11.01 6.81
C ASN A 105 -7.70 9.76 6.14
N LEU A 106 -6.65 9.16 6.72
CA LEU A 106 -6.12 7.87 6.31
C LEU A 106 -7.00 6.74 6.87
N TYR A 107 -7.76 6.08 6.00
CA TYR A 107 -8.69 5.01 6.40
C TYR A 107 -8.05 3.63 6.45
N CYS A 108 -7.12 3.37 5.56
CA CYS A 108 -6.42 2.08 5.52
C CYS A 108 -5.04 2.22 4.87
N LEU A 109 -4.05 1.57 5.46
CA LEU A 109 -2.72 1.41 4.91
C LEU A 109 -2.57 0.01 4.30
N PHE A 110 -2.40 -0.08 2.98
CA PHE A 110 -2.10 -1.32 2.29
C PHE A 110 -0.60 -1.55 2.24
N VAL A 111 -0.13 -2.57 2.95
CA VAL A 111 1.29 -2.96 2.99
C VAL A 111 1.54 -4.06 1.97
N LEU A 112 2.31 -3.75 0.94
CA LEU A 112 2.63 -4.67 -0.13
C LEU A 112 3.86 -5.51 0.20
N VAL A 113 3.73 -6.81 0.01
CA VAL A 113 4.81 -7.79 0.14
C VAL A 113 4.88 -8.70 -1.09
N ASP A 114 6.06 -9.15 -1.45
CA ASP A 114 6.26 -10.02 -2.61
C ASP A 114 5.95 -11.46 -2.23
N ALA A 115 4.89 -12.04 -2.82
CA ALA A 115 4.42 -13.38 -2.52
C ALA A 115 5.44 -14.50 -2.74
N ARG A 116 6.49 -14.24 -3.55
CA ARG A 116 7.53 -15.22 -3.89
C ARG A 116 8.52 -15.49 -2.77
N HIS A 117 8.52 -14.67 -1.74
CA HIS A 117 9.47 -14.75 -0.63
C HIS A 117 8.76 -15.08 0.67
N GLU A 118 9.47 -15.75 1.56
CA GLU A 118 9.05 -15.84 2.96
C GLU A 118 8.94 -14.45 3.59
N PRO A 119 8.17 -14.30 4.68
CA PRO A 119 8.07 -13.03 5.39
C PRO A 119 9.44 -12.48 5.77
N LEU A 120 9.79 -11.34 5.21
CA LEU A 120 11.06 -10.70 5.50
C LEU A 120 10.97 -9.94 6.82
N LYS A 121 12.04 -10.00 7.59
CA LYS A 121 12.12 -9.34 8.90
C LYS A 121 11.70 -7.87 8.85
N GLN A 122 12.16 -7.12 7.84
CA GLN A 122 11.81 -5.70 7.66
C GLN A 122 10.31 -5.48 7.40
N ASP A 123 9.66 -6.39 6.67
CA ASP A 123 8.22 -6.31 6.40
C ASP A 123 7.44 -6.57 7.70
N LEU A 124 7.82 -7.59 8.45
CA LEU A 124 7.20 -7.93 9.74
C LEU A 124 7.39 -6.81 10.78
N GLU A 125 8.60 -6.25 10.90
CA GLU A 125 8.88 -5.12 11.79
C GLU A 125 8.04 -3.88 11.45
N PHE A 126 7.89 -3.59 10.16
CA PHE A 126 7.06 -2.47 9.71
C PHE A 126 5.58 -2.70 10.01
N ILE A 127 5.05 -3.91 9.71
CA ILE A 127 3.66 -4.29 9.98
C ILE A 127 3.39 -4.26 11.49
N ALA A 128 4.28 -4.79 12.31
CA ALA A 128 4.16 -4.75 13.76
C ALA A 128 4.11 -3.30 14.27
N TRP A 129 5.01 -2.45 13.79
CA TRP A 129 5.03 -1.04 14.15
C TRP A 129 3.71 -0.32 13.78
N VAL A 130 3.14 -0.60 12.60
CA VAL A 130 1.84 -0.03 12.20
C VAL A 130 0.73 -0.47 13.16
N GLY A 131 0.72 -1.76 13.55
CA GLY A 131 -0.25 -2.30 14.49
C GLY A 131 -0.14 -1.74 15.90
N GLU A 132 1.08 -1.58 16.43
CA GLU A 132 1.34 -0.96 17.73
C GLU A 132 0.75 0.47 17.83
N HIS A 133 0.61 1.15 16.69
CA HIS A 133 0.02 2.50 16.62
C HIS A 133 -1.48 2.49 16.25
N ALA A 134 -2.11 1.32 16.26
CA ALA A 134 -3.53 1.14 15.96
C ALA A 134 -3.98 1.73 14.59
N VAL A 135 -3.07 1.77 13.61
CA VAL A 135 -3.39 2.23 12.26
C VAL A 135 -4.07 1.10 11.49
N PRO A 136 -5.28 1.31 10.92
CA PRO A 136 -5.94 0.29 10.12
C PRO A 136 -5.06 -0.14 8.94
N LEU A 137 -4.80 -1.43 8.81
CA LEU A 137 -3.96 -1.96 7.75
C LEU A 137 -4.53 -3.23 7.10
N ALA A 138 -4.13 -3.44 5.85
CA ALA A 138 -4.32 -4.67 5.12
C ALA A 138 -3.02 -5.06 4.42
N ILE A 139 -2.79 -6.36 4.21
CA ILE A 139 -1.58 -6.87 3.57
C ILE A 139 -1.91 -7.32 2.15
N VAL A 140 -1.07 -6.95 1.20
CA VAL A 140 -1.25 -7.28 -0.21
C VAL A 140 -0.06 -8.09 -0.70
N LEU A 141 -0.28 -9.37 -0.93
CA LEU A 141 0.67 -10.24 -1.61
C LEU A 141 0.68 -9.90 -3.10
N THR A 142 1.81 -9.50 -3.62
CA THR A 142 1.99 -9.14 -5.03
C THR A 142 2.69 -10.25 -5.80
N LYS A 143 2.60 -10.20 -7.14
CA LYS A 143 3.27 -11.13 -8.06
C LYS A 143 2.83 -12.59 -7.87
N CYS A 144 1.60 -12.82 -7.45
CA CYS A 144 1.05 -14.16 -7.24
C CYS A 144 1.02 -15.01 -8.53
N ASP A 145 1.02 -14.37 -9.70
CA ASP A 145 1.15 -15.04 -11.01
C ASP A 145 2.50 -15.77 -11.23
N LYS A 146 3.47 -15.53 -10.38
CA LYS A 146 4.79 -16.18 -10.43
C LYS A 146 4.86 -17.46 -9.61
N LEU A 147 3.78 -17.83 -8.94
CA LEU A 147 3.67 -19.00 -8.08
C LEU A 147 2.57 -19.93 -8.60
N THR A 148 2.75 -21.22 -8.35
CA THR A 148 1.65 -22.18 -8.48
C THR A 148 0.63 -21.96 -7.35
N ALA A 149 -0.60 -22.43 -7.53
CA ALA A 149 -1.64 -22.33 -6.49
C ALA A 149 -1.19 -22.92 -5.15
N ARG A 150 -0.47 -24.04 -5.20
CA ARG A 150 0.05 -24.73 -4.00
C ARG A 150 1.12 -23.88 -3.28
N GLU A 151 2.05 -23.30 -4.02
CA GLU A 151 3.09 -22.42 -3.45
C GLU A 151 2.47 -21.17 -2.85
N LEU A 152 1.50 -20.57 -3.53
CA LEU A 152 0.80 -19.39 -3.04
C LEU A 152 0.09 -19.66 -1.71
N GLU A 153 -0.66 -20.75 -1.60
CA GLU A 153 -1.34 -21.12 -0.36
C GLU A 153 -0.36 -21.47 0.77
N ALA A 154 0.75 -22.13 0.45
CA ALA A 154 1.82 -22.38 1.43
C ALA A 154 2.42 -21.07 1.96
N ASN A 155 2.74 -20.12 1.07
CA ASN A 155 3.31 -18.83 1.45
C ASN A 155 2.31 -17.97 2.23
N LYS A 156 1.03 -17.97 1.87
CA LYS A 156 -0.04 -17.32 2.65
C LYS A 156 -0.11 -17.86 4.08
N THR A 157 -0.08 -19.20 4.22
CA THR A 157 -0.09 -19.86 5.53
C THR A 157 1.11 -19.43 6.37
N ILE A 158 2.32 -19.39 5.79
CA ILE A 158 3.52 -18.94 6.48
C ILE A 158 3.39 -17.48 6.93
N TYR A 159 2.88 -16.58 6.05
CA TYR A 159 2.62 -15.20 6.41
C TYR A 159 1.64 -15.08 7.56
N GLN A 160 0.52 -15.77 7.50
CA GLN A 160 -0.50 -15.75 8.56
C GLN A 160 0.07 -16.25 9.89
N GLN A 161 0.82 -17.36 9.90
CA GLN A 161 1.46 -17.89 11.10
C GLN A 161 2.44 -16.87 11.71
N LYS A 162 3.24 -16.20 10.88
CA LYS A 162 4.18 -15.18 11.33
C LYS A 162 3.48 -13.93 11.89
N LEU A 163 2.37 -13.54 11.30
CA LEU A 163 1.58 -12.40 11.80
C LEU A 163 0.92 -12.73 13.15
N LEU A 164 0.40 -13.93 13.31
CA LEU A 164 -0.22 -14.40 14.56
C LEU A 164 0.78 -14.54 15.74
N GLU A 165 2.09 -14.44 15.48
CA GLU A 165 3.08 -14.29 16.57
C GLU A 165 2.97 -12.93 17.28
N PHE A 166 2.36 -11.91 16.63
CA PHE A 166 2.27 -10.52 17.12
C PHE A 166 0.84 -9.99 17.20
N TRP A 167 -0.12 -10.66 16.54
CA TRP A 167 -1.51 -10.22 16.39
C TRP A 167 -2.46 -11.27 16.96
N GLU A 168 -3.53 -10.85 17.63
CA GLU A 168 -4.61 -11.75 18.07
C GLU A 168 -5.37 -12.30 16.87
N GLU A 169 -5.62 -11.43 15.87
CA GLU A 169 -6.26 -11.79 14.60
C GLU A 169 -5.41 -11.31 13.44
N CYS A 170 -5.33 -12.12 12.39
CA CYS A 170 -4.56 -11.77 11.21
C CYS A 170 -5.21 -10.58 10.47
N PRO A 171 -4.46 -9.54 10.15
CA PRO A 171 -4.97 -8.47 9.27
C PRO A 171 -5.47 -9.02 7.94
N PRO A 172 -6.43 -8.33 7.27
CA PRO A 172 -6.88 -8.73 5.95
C PRO A 172 -5.72 -8.95 4.99
N LEU A 173 -5.73 -10.09 4.28
CA LEU A 173 -4.66 -10.53 3.39
C LEU A 173 -5.20 -10.76 1.98
N PHE A 174 -4.71 -10.01 1.00
CA PHE A 174 -5.13 -10.08 -0.39
C PHE A 174 -4.04 -10.66 -1.28
N SER A 175 -4.39 -11.58 -2.18
CA SER A 175 -3.49 -12.09 -3.21
C SER A 175 -3.70 -11.34 -4.52
N THR A 176 -2.62 -10.78 -5.10
CA THR A 176 -2.74 -9.94 -6.29
C THR A 176 -1.71 -10.26 -7.37
N SER A 177 -2.11 -9.98 -8.61
CA SER A 177 -1.21 -9.95 -9.75
C SER A 177 -1.58 -8.80 -10.67
N SER A 178 -0.64 -7.89 -10.91
CA SER A 178 -0.84 -6.80 -11.86
C SER A 178 -0.87 -7.28 -13.32
N THR A 179 -0.36 -8.48 -13.60
CA THR A 179 -0.33 -9.05 -14.94
C THR A 179 -1.67 -9.68 -15.32
N SER A 180 -2.30 -10.41 -14.40
CA SER A 180 -3.58 -11.11 -14.62
C SER A 180 -4.79 -10.37 -14.05
N ALA A 181 -4.57 -9.25 -13.39
CA ALA A 181 -5.59 -8.51 -12.64
C ALA A 181 -6.24 -9.32 -11.49
N LEU A 182 -5.58 -10.40 -11.02
CA LEU A 182 -6.00 -11.16 -9.85
C LEU A 182 -6.12 -10.23 -8.63
N GLY A 183 -7.17 -10.41 -7.83
CA GLY A 183 -7.42 -9.71 -6.57
C GLY A 183 -7.83 -8.24 -6.72
N ARG A 184 -8.03 -7.74 -7.97
CA ARG A 184 -8.47 -6.36 -8.18
C ARG A 184 -9.86 -6.12 -7.60
N GLU A 185 -10.82 -6.97 -7.91
CA GLU A 185 -12.20 -6.83 -7.45
C GLU A 185 -12.32 -6.97 -5.93
N ASP A 186 -11.52 -7.85 -5.33
CA ASP A 186 -11.49 -8.03 -3.88
C ASP A 186 -10.98 -6.76 -3.19
N LEU A 187 -9.90 -6.15 -3.70
CA LEU A 187 -9.36 -4.90 -3.19
C LEU A 187 -10.34 -3.73 -3.39
N GLU A 188 -10.94 -3.60 -4.59
CA GLU A 188 -11.95 -2.57 -4.88
C GLU A 188 -13.14 -2.70 -3.90
N THR A 189 -13.64 -3.91 -3.65
CA THR A 189 -14.74 -4.18 -2.72
C THR A 189 -14.37 -3.85 -1.28
N TYR A 190 -13.17 -4.23 -0.87
CA TYR A 190 -12.69 -3.93 0.48
C TYR A 190 -12.51 -2.42 0.70
N ILE A 191 -11.94 -1.71 -0.24
CA ILE A 191 -11.79 -0.24 -0.20
C ILE A 191 -13.18 0.42 -0.14
N GLU A 192 -14.12 -0.04 -0.96
CA GLU A 192 -15.48 0.49 -0.99
C GLU A 192 -16.19 0.37 0.37
N SER A 193 -15.94 -0.71 1.11
CA SER A 193 -16.62 -0.99 2.38
C SER A 193 -16.47 0.13 3.41
N PHE A 194 -15.36 0.88 3.40
CA PHE A 194 -15.12 1.98 4.33
C PHE A 194 -15.18 3.38 3.69
N ILE A 195 -15.00 3.51 2.36
CA ILE A 195 -15.18 4.81 1.68
C ILE A 195 -16.65 5.21 1.66
N THR A 196 -17.57 4.29 1.31
CA THR A 196 -19.01 4.57 1.21
C THR A 196 -19.72 4.73 2.56
N THR A 197 -19.14 4.20 3.63
CA THR A 197 -19.74 4.33 4.98
C THR A 197 -19.71 5.78 5.47
N ASN A 198 -18.82 6.62 4.97
CA ASN A 198 -18.64 8.02 5.39
C ASN A 198 -19.34 9.07 4.52
N GLU A 199 -19.98 8.69 3.42
CA GLU A 199 -20.86 9.61 2.66
C GLU A 199 -22.22 9.84 3.35
N ARG A 200 -22.45 9.26 4.54
CA ARG A 200 -23.72 9.29 5.27
C ARG A 200 -23.71 10.14 6.55
N VAL A 201 -22.73 11.04 6.71
CA VAL A 201 -22.73 12.00 7.84
C VAL A 201 -22.84 13.42 7.34
#